data_5aedb1a6bb7931c3eafa20457dce391a
#
_entry.id   5aedb1a6bb7931c3eafa20457dce391a
#
_cell.length_a   1.000
_cell.length_b   1.000
_cell.length_c   1.000
_cell.angle_alpha   90.00
_cell.angle_beta   90.00
_cell.angle_gamma   90.00
#
_symmetry.space_group_name_H-M   'P 1'
#
loop_
_entity.id
_entity.type
_entity.pdbx_description
1 polymer ?
#
loop_
_entity_poly.entity_id
_entity_poly.type
_entity_poly.pdbx_seq_one_letter_code
_entity_poly.pdbx_strand_id
1 'polypeptide(L)'
;EISACLVGSEMCIRDSTCTVCNKTKTETIEATGHDWNETTTPATCGKAGSVDRTCKTCGTTEHVKDLPATGNHAWDAGKITTEATCDGKGVKTFTCTVCNETKTEEIAALGHNFSYGYCSRCGLNSNYNQKAYEQDIFEKTNSLRVNSGLSELTYRSDLQFAADIRVEEILQNYIIYGSIDGKWGAHTRPDHSSAGTALGDKSDLACGENAAMESCIFDEEHLYYLWYNSKGHRDAMLNPNANGMACAVREYNGLVFGIQIFVNDPNYTASTQSAASDTSTPVEIAAVVVADSATTETAAN
;
A
#
# COMPACT_ATOMS: atom_id res chain seq x y z
N GLU A 1 -3.09 63.06 43.67
CA GLU A 1 -2.61 62.22 42.49
C GLU A 1 -3.73 61.33 42.10
N ILE A 2 -4.06 61.35 40.83
CA ILE A 2 -5.03 60.41 40.25
C ILE A 2 -4.25 59.14 39.91
N SER A 3 -4.41 58.07 40.70
CA SER A 3 -3.96 56.74 40.29
C SER A 3 -4.76 56.38 39.06
N ALA A 4 -4.09 56.01 37.94
CA ALA A 4 -4.75 55.66 36.70
C ALA A 4 -5.68 54.49 36.94
N CYS A 5 -6.98 54.72 36.94
CA CYS A 5 -7.97 53.68 36.95
C CYS A 5 -7.89 52.90 35.64
N LEU A 6 -7.61 51.63 35.70
CA LEU A 6 -7.76 50.74 34.58
C LEU A 6 -9.25 50.68 34.18
N VAL A 7 -9.53 51.04 32.96
CA VAL A 7 -10.85 50.92 32.36
C VAL A 7 -11.21 49.46 32.28
N GLY A 8 -12.26 49.04 32.96
CA GLY A 8 -12.70 47.67 33.01
C GLY A 8 -13.85 47.48 34.00
N SER A 9 -14.10 46.24 34.37
CA SER A 9 -15.17 45.81 35.27
C SER A 9 -14.89 46.15 36.77
N GLU A 10 -13.75 46.79 37.06
CA GLU A 10 -13.35 47.02 38.44
C GLU A 10 -13.70 48.42 38.91
N MET A 11 -14.20 48.50 40.12
CA MET A 11 -14.52 49.73 40.82
C MET A 11 -13.24 50.42 41.23
N CYS A 12 -13.09 51.70 40.86
CA CYS A 12 -11.93 52.49 41.20
C CYS A 12 -12.14 53.27 42.48
N ILE A 13 -11.08 53.34 43.23
CA ILE A 13 -11.05 54.17 44.46
C ILE A 13 -10.18 55.41 44.22
N ARG A 14 -10.73 56.56 44.43
CA ARG A 14 -10.00 57.88 44.41
C ARG A 14 -9.80 58.33 45.81
N ASP A 15 -8.55 58.40 46.18
CA ASP A 15 -8.16 59.08 47.47
C ASP A 15 -7.67 60.45 47.21
N SER A 16 -8.27 61.44 47.95
CA SER A 16 -7.83 62.81 47.96
C SER A 16 -7.44 63.20 49.37
N THR A 17 -6.25 63.81 49.53
CA THR A 17 -5.73 64.20 50.81
C THR A 17 -5.83 65.77 50.94
N CYS A 18 -6.43 66.22 52.02
CA CYS A 18 -6.50 67.63 52.31
C CYS A 18 -5.11 68.22 52.63
N THR A 19 -4.65 69.21 51.89
CA THR A 19 -3.32 69.77 52.01
C THR A 19 -3.15 70.64 53.32
N VAL A 20 -4.27 70.87 53.98
CA VAL A 20 -4.25 71.69 55.22
C VAL A 20 -4.30 70.80 56.48
N CYS A 21 -5.08 69.71 56.46
CA CYS A 21 -5.31 68.90 57.66
C CYS A 21 -4.87 67.45 57.50
N ASN A 22 -4.30 67.03 56.35
CA ASN A 22 -3.83 65.68 55.98
C ASN A 22 -4.91 64.57 56.12
N LYS A 23 -6.20 64.97 56.20
CA LYS A 23 -7.27 63.94 56.15
C LYS A 23 -7.50 63.43 54.72
N THR A 24 -7.65 62.16 54.55
CA THR A 24 -7.99 61.50 53.26
C THR A 24 -9.49 61.38 53.10
N LYS A 25 -10.01 61.65 51.91
CA LYS A 25 -11.37 61.33 51.46
C LYS A 25 -11.27 60.30 50.34
N THR A 26 -11.95 59.17 50.52
CA THR A 26 -12.06 58.13 49.55
C THR A 26 -13.39 58.25 48.82
N GLU A 27 -13.33 58.27 47.49
CA GLU A 27 -14.51 58.25 46.64
C GLU A 27 -14.49 57.00 45.78
N THR A 28 -15.61 56.30 45.70
CA THR A 28 -15.81 55.14 44.79
C THR A 28 -16.23 55.65 43.42
N ILE A 29 -15.54 55.30 42.42
CA ILE A 29 -15.86 55.55 41.00
C ILE A 29 -16.44 54.28 40.41
N GLU A 30 -17.67 54.34 39.93
CA GLU A 30 -18.35 53.24 39.27
C GLU A 30 -17.57 52.82 38.01
N ALA A 31 -17.53 51.53 37.78
CA ALA A 31 -16.94 50.98 36.55
C ALA A 31 -17.74 51.40 35.31
N THR A 32 -17.07 51.93 34.32
CA THR A 32 -17.71 52.39 33.08
C THR A 32 -18.05 51.28 32.10
N GLY A 33 -17.65 50.05 32.43
CA GLY A 33 -17.76 48.89 31.53
C GLY A 33 -16.79 48.97 30.36
N HIS A 34 -16.96 48.03 29.44
CA HIS A 34 -16.14 47.94 28.23
C HIS A 34 -16.88 48.49 27.02
N ASP A 35 -16.21 49.29 26.19
CA ASP A 35 -16.67 49.67 24.86
C ASP A 35 -16.11 48.65 23.83
N TRP A 36 -16.92 47.64 23.52
CA TRP A 36 -16.51 46.51 22.69
C TRP A 36 -16.57 46.85 21.21
N ASN A 37 -15.53 46.43 20.48
CA ASN A 37 -15.51 46.33 19.03
C ASN A 37 -15.45 44.86 18.66
N GLU A 38 -16.43 44.37 17.92
CA GLU A 38 -16.49 42.97 17.47
C GLU A 38 -15.72 42.79 16.16
N THR A 39 -14.98 41.69 16.09
CA THR A 39 -14.26 41.23 14.89
C THR A 39 -14.71 39.81 14.58
N THR A 40 -15.19 39.60 13.36
CA THR A 40 -15.58 38.26 12.91
C THR A 40 -14.50 37.69 12.01
N THR A 41 -14.00 36.49 12.36
CA THR A 41 -13.23 35.65 11.49
C THR A 41 -14.20 34.68 10.84
N PRO A 42 -14.46 34.74 9.51
CA PRO A 42 -15.45 33.88 8.87
C PRO A 42 -15.05 32.40 8.94
N ALA A 43 -16.03 31.53 9.14
CA ALA A 43 -15.84 30.11 8.96
C ALA A 43 -15.66 29.77 7.47
N THR A 44 -14.79 28.80 7.20
CA THR A 44 -14.66 28.20 5.86
C THR A 44 -15.31 26.81 5.84
N CYS A 45 -15.25 26.12 4.71
CA CYS A 45 -15.80 24.76 4.62
C CYS A 45 -15.07 23.76 5.51
N GLY A 46 -13.75 23.89 5.69
CA GLY A 46 -12.95 22.97 6.50
C GLY A 46 -12.46 23.52 7.85
N LYS A 47 -12.76 24.82 8.15
CA LYS A 47 -12.27 25.46 9.38
C LYS A 47 -13.34 26.31 10.04
N ALA A 48 -13.48 26.14 11.34
CA ALA A 48 -14.32 27.01 12.16
C ALA A 48 -13.81 28.47 12.13
N GLY A 49 -14.72 29.39 12.16
CA GLY A 49 -14.46 30.80 12.40
C GLY A 49 -14.71 31.18 13.86
N SER A 50 -14.56 32.46 14.19
CA SER A 50 -14.83 33.00 15.52
C SER A 50 -15.43 34.40 15.46
N VAL A 51 -16.11 34.77 16.51
CA VAL A 51 -16.44 36.15 16.80
C VAL A 51 -15.72 36.51 18.11
N ASP A 52 -14.81 37.46 18.01
CA ASP A 52 -14.04 37.95 19.13
C ASP A 52 -14.34 39.43 19.32
N ARG A 53 -14.23 39.95 20.53
CA ARG A 53 -14.43 41.36 20.82
C ARG A 53 -13.23 41.94 21.56
N THR A 54 -12.90 43.17 21.21
CA THR A 54 -11.80 43.91 21.83
C THR A 54 -12.31 45.23 22.38
N CYS A 55 -12.03 45.51 23.64
CA CYS A 55 -12.37 46.83 24.22
C CYS A 55 -11.50 47.91 23.60
N LYS A 56 -12.14 48.95 23.07
CA LYS A 56 -11.45 50.10 22.45
C LYS A 56 -10.61 50.90 23.42
N THR A 57 -10.97 50.83 24.70
CA THR A 57 -10.34 51.69 25.72
C THR A 57 -9.20 50.96 26.43
N CYS A 58 -9.38 49.71 26.83
CA CYS A 58 -8.37 48.98 27.59
C CYS A 58 -7.65 47.87 26.81
N GLY A 59 -8.06 47.56 25.58
CA GLY A 59 -7.44 46.51 24.74
C GLY A 59 -7.74 45.07 25.16
N THR A 60 -8.54 44.85 26.21
CA THR A 60 -8.93 43.51 26.63
C THR A 60 -9.69 42.80 25.50
N THR A 61 -9.33 41.56 25.21
CA THR A 61 -9.98 40.72 24.20
C THR A 61 -10.81 39.64 24.88
N GLU A 62 -11.95 39.34 24.30
CA GLU A 62 -12.83 38.24 24.74
C GLU A 62 -13.37 37.47 23.56
N HIS A 63 -13.35 36.13 23.68
CA HIS A 63 -14.00 35.26 22.73
C HIS A 63 -15.51 35.24 22.95
N VAL A 64 -16.30 35.55 21.94
CA VAL A 64 -17.77 35.64 22.04
C VAL A 64 -18.41 34.32 21.67
N LYS A 65 -18.03 33.76 20.51
CA LYS A 65 -18.55 32.47 20.03
C LYS A 65 -17.71 31.90 18.90
N ASP A 66 -17.76 30.57 18.79
CA ASP A 66 -17.28 29.86 17.60
C ASP A 66 -18.33 29.88 16.48
N LEU A 67 -17.87 29.99 15.26
CA LEU A 67 -18.64 29.77 14.03
C LEU A 67 -18.26 28.43 13.46
N PRO A 68 -19.13 27.41 13.49
CA PRO A 68 -18.77 26.09 13.01
C PRO A 68 -18.38 26.14 11.53
N ALA A 69 -17.44 25.25 11.12
CA ALA A 69 -17.11 25.06 9.73
C ALA A 69 -18.38 24.76 8.92
N THR A 70 -18.49 25.33 7.71
CA THR A 70 -19.72 25.23 6.93
C THR A 70 -19.95 23.83 6.34
N GLY A 71 -18.90 23.02 6.17
CA GLY A 71 -18.95 21.71 5.54
C GLY A 71 -19.26 21.73 4.03
N ASN A 72 -19.55 22.91 3.47
CA ASN A 72 -19.91 23.07 2.06
C ASN A 72 -18.65 23.20 1.19
N HIS A 73 -18.08 22.07 0.81
CA HIS A 73 -16.87 22.05 0.00
C HIS A 73 -17.17 22.31 -1.48
N ALA A 74 -16.36 23.16 -2.10
CA ALA A 74 -16.36 23.42 -3.54
C ALA A 74 -15.31 22.47 -4.20
N TRP A 75 -15.75 21.28 -4.56
CA TRP A 75 -14.88 20.27 -5.18
C TRP A 75 -14.50 20.65 -6.61
N ASP A 76 -13.25 20.41 -6.99
CA ASP A 76 -12.78 20.50 -8.38
C ASP A 76 -13.40 19.38 -9.27
N ALA A 77 -12.99 19.31 -10.54
CA ALA A 77 -13.46 18.28 -11.46
C ALA A 77 -12.97 16.86 -11.11
N GLY A 78 -12.06 16.74 -10.16
CA GLY A 78 -11.41 15.49 -9.75
C GLY A 78 -10.41 14.98 -10.79
N LYS A 79 -9.34 14.38 -10.30
CA LYS A 79 -8.30 13.74 -11.10
C LYS A 79 -8.28 12.24 -10.82
N ILE A 80 -8.11 11.42 -11.84
CA ILE A 80 -7.82 9.99 -11.64
C ILE A 80 -6.43 9.89 -11.05
N THR A 81 -6.33 9.34 -9.86
CA THR A 81 -5.07 9.11 -9.12
C THR A 81 -4.61 7.67 -9.19
N THR A 82 -5.55 6.75 -9.47
CA THR A 82 -5.28 5.35 -9.76
C THR A 82 -6.20 4.92 -10.89
N GLU A 83 -5.63 4.44 -11.97
CA GLU A 83 -6.39 3.91 -13.10
C GLU A 83 -7.06 2.58 -12.73
N ALA A 84 -8.29 2.36 -13.20
CA ALA A 84 -8.93 1.06 -13.06
C ALA A 84 -8.30 0.05 -14.03
N THR A 85 -8.07 -1.16 -13.55
CA THR A 85 -7.64 -2.30 -14.37
C THR A 85 -8.82 -3.24 -14.65
N CYS A 86 -8.56 -4.37 -15.32
CA CYS A 86 -9.64 -5.35 -15.54
C CYS A 86 -10.24 -5.85 -14.23
N ASP A 87 -9.42 -6.11 -13.22
CA ASP A 87 -9.83 -6.69 -11.93
C ASP A 87 -9.75 -5.68 -10.78
N GLY A 88 -8.93 -4.65 -10.94
CA GLY A 88 -8.69 -3.63 -9.93
C GLY A 88 -9.56 -2.38 -10.11
N LYS A 89 -10.12 -1.90 -9.01
CA LYS A 89 -10.80 -0.59 -8.97
C LYS A 89 -9.80 0.55 -9.11
N GLY A 90 -10.18 1.59 -9.83
CA GLY A 90 -9.46 2.85 -9.86
C GLY A 90 -9.93 3.81 -8.77
N VAL A 91 -9.24 4.93 -8.63
CA VAL A 91 -9.57 6.00 -7.68
C VAL A 91 -9.54 7.35 -8.37
N LYS A 92 -10.62 8.10 -8.18
CA LYS A 92 -10.70 9.51 -8.55
C LYS A 92 -10.66 10.37 -7.29
N THR A 93 -9.72 11.28 -7.22
CA THR A 93 -9.52 12.20 -6.11
C THR A 93 -10.00 13.60 -6.49
N PHE A 94 -10.80 14.19 -5.63
CA PHE A 94 -11.29 15.57 -5.74
C PHE A 94 -10.64 16.41 -4.63
N THR A 95 -10.31 17.64 -4.97
CA THR A 95 -9.73 18.59 -4.01
C THR A 95 -10.68 19.77 -3.85
N CYS A 96 -10.94 20.16 -2.62
CA CYS A 96 -11.72 21.38 -2.36
C CYS A 96 -10.87 22.61 -2.71
N THR A 97 -11.40 23.46 -3.60
CA THR A 97 -10.71 24.68 -4.07
C THR A 97 -10.58 25.78 -3.00
N VAL A 98 -11.25 25.61 -1.86
CA VAL A 98 -11.26 26.59 -0.75
C VAL A 98 -10.37 26.16 0.40
N CYS A 99 -10.43 24.89 0.84
CA CYS A 99 -9.72 24.41 2.02
C CYS A 99 -8.65 23.34 1.74
N ASN A 100 -8.53 22.89 0.48
CA ASN A 100 -7.60 21.83 0.02
C ASN A 100 -7.85 20.43 0.64
N GLU A 101 -8.97 20.23 1.33
CA GLU A 101 -9.37 18.87 1.70
C GLU A 101 -9.63 18.01 0.48
N THR A 102 -9.35 16.73 0.60
CA THR A 102 -9.54 15.76 -0.49
C THR A 102 -10.62 14.75 -0.13
N LYS A 103 -11.38 14.32 -1.13
CA LYS A 103 -12.23 13.14 -1.07
C LYS A 103 -11.91 12.23 -2.25
N THR A 104 -12.17 10.94 -2.08
CA THR A 104 -11.98 9.95 -3.14
C THR A 104 -13.30 9.31 -3.53
N GLU A 105 -13.40 8.94 -4.79
CA GLU A 105 -14.48 8.11 -5.33
C GLU A 105 -13.85 6.92 -6.05
N GLU A 106 -14.40 5.73 -5.81
CA GLU A 106 -13.96 4.51 -6.50
C GLU A 106 -14.44 4.52 -7.96
N ILE A 107 -13.55 4.12 -8.87
CA ILE A 107 -13.88 3.81 -10.25
C ILE A 107 -13.99 2.29 -10.33
N ALA A 108 -15.10 1.77 -10.83
CA ALA A 108 -15.29 0.33 -10.98
C ALA A 108 -14.19 -0.30 -11.84
N ALA A 109 -13.79 -1.54 -11.51
CA ALA A 109 -12.93 -2.33 -12.36
C ALA A 109 -13.53 -2.44 -13.78
N LEU A 110 -12.67 -2.41 -14.80
CA LEU A 110 -13.08 -2.38 -16.20
C LEU A 110 -13.71 -3.70 -16.68
N GLY A 111 -13.46 -4.78 -15.94
CA GLY A 111 -13.79 -6.15 -16.37
C GLY A 111 -12.97 -6.58 -17.58
N HIS A 112 -13.06 -7.87 -17.91
CA HIS A 112 -12.40 -8.41 -19.09
C HIS A 112 -13.27 -8.25 -20.35
N ASN A 113 -12.62 -7.94 -21.46
CA ASN A 113 -13.25 -7.92 -22.77
C ASN A 113 -12.56 -8.97 -23.66
N PHE A 114 -13.09 -10.19 -23.64
CA PHE A 114 -12.50 -11.31 -24.36
C PHE A 114 -12.79 -11.28 -25.86
N SER A 115 -11.75 -11.48 -26.64
CA SER A 115 -11.82 -11.68 -28.08
C SER A 115 -10.87 -12.83 -28.45
N TYR A 116 -11.38 -13.86 -29.11
CA TYR A 116 -10.63 -15.08 -29.42
C TYR A 116 -9.97 -15.74 -28.21
N GLY A 117 -10.62 -15.69 -27.04
CA GLY A 117 -10.13 -16.28 -25.80
C GLY A 117 -9.19 -15.38 -24.98
N TYR A 118 -8.78 -14.23 -25.49
CA TYR A 118 -7.89 -13.30 -24.78
C TYR A 118 -8.59 -11.97 -24.46
N CYS A 119 -8.35 -11.44 -23.28
CA CYS A 119 -8.80 -10.11 -22.92
C CYS A 119 -8.02 -9.06 -23.71
N SER A 120 -8.72 -8.23 -24.49
CA SER A 120 -8.10 -7.17 -25.29
C SER A 120 -7.45 -6.04 -24.48
N ARG A 121 -7.68 -5.99 -23.14
CA ARG A 121 -7.13 -4.98 -22.26
C ARG A 121 -5.89 -5.46 -21.49
N CYS A 122 -5.92 -6.68 -20.96
CA CYS A 122 -4.84 -7.20 -20.10
C CYS A 122 -4.19 -8.49 -20.64
N GLY A 123 -4.67 -9.03 -21.76
CA GLY A 123 -4.11 -10.25 -22.35
C GLY A 123 -4.54 -11.55 -21.65
N LEU A 124 -5.28 -11.49 -20.54
CA LEU A 124 -5.72 -12.70 -19.81
C LEU A 124 -6.41 -13.69 -20.75
N ASN A 125 -6.01 -14.96 -20.69
CA ASN A 125 -6.64 -16.07 -21.41
C ASN A 125 -7.87 -16.56 -20.62
N SER A 126 -9.04 -16.57 -21.26
CA SER A 126 -10.29 -17.01 -20.63
C SER A 126 -10.30 -18.49 -20.23
N ASN A 127 -9.42 -19.28 -20.84
CA ASN A 127 -9.28 -20.72 -20.57
C ASN A 127 -8.14 -21.05 -19.58
N TYR A 128 -7.40 -20.02 -19.11
CA TYR A 128 -6.31 -20.23 -18.18
C TYR A 128 -6.83 -20.72 -16.82
N ASN A 129 -6.37 -21.88 -16.41
CA ASN A 129 -6.65 -22.48 -15.11
C ASN A 129 -5.33 -22.65 -14.35
N GLN A 130 -5.00 -21.69 -13.51
CA GLN A 130 -3.76 -21.67 -12.75
C GLN A 130 -3.51 -22.96 -11.98
N LYS A 131 -4.52 -23.46 -11.25
CA LYS A 131 -4.36 -24.67 -10.43
C LYS A 131 -4.14 -25.93 -11.27
N ALA A 132 -4.83 -26.04 -12.41
CA ALA A 132 -4.62 -27.15 -13.32
C ALA A 132 -3.20 -27.13 -13.91
N TYR A 133 -2.69 -25.93 -14.21
CA TYR A 133 -1.34 -25.76 -14.75
C TYR A 133 -0.26 -26.09 -13.69
N GLU A 134 -0.42 -25.62 -12.47
CA GLU A 134 0.46 -25.98 -11.34
C GLU A 134 0.49 -27.50 -11.09
N GLN A 135 -0.67 -28.14 -11.15
CA GLN A 135 -0.80 -29.59 -11.01
C GLN A 135 -0.10 -30.35 -12.14
N ASP A 136 -0.26 -29.93 -13.40
CA ASP A 136 0.37 -30.52 -14.55
C ASP A 136 1.91 -30.45 -14.48
N ILE A 137 2.45 -29.27 -14.09
CA ILE A 137 3.89 -29.09 -13.84
C ILE A 137 4.38 -30.09 -12.79
N PHE A 138 3.65 -30.24 -11.68
CA PHE A 138 4.00 -31.16 -10.60
C PHE A 138 4.01 -32.62 -11.10
N GLU A 139 2.99 -33.07 -11.81
CA GLU A 139 2.85 -34.42 -12.32
C GLU A 139 3.94 -34.78 -13.37
N LYS A 140 4.24 -33.84 -14.27
CA LYS A 140 5.32 -34.00 -15.27
C LYS A 140 6.69 -34.03 -14.59
N THR A 141 6.92 -33.22 -13.57
CA THR A 141 8.18 -33.29 -12.80
C THR A 141 8.35 -34.65 -12.12
N ASN A 142 7.30 -35.20 -11.52
CA ASN A 142 7.35 -36.52 -10.92
C ASN A 142 7.51 -37.62 -11.96
N SER A 143 6.83 -37.54 -13.08
CA SER A 143 7.01 -38.45 -14.21
C SER A 143 8.46 -38.48 -14.70
N LEU A 144 9.10 -37.30 -14.84
CA LEU A 144 10.52 -37.21 -15.18
C LEU A 144 11.41 -37.90 -14.15
N ARG A 145 11.15 -37.68 -12.85
CA ARG A 145 11.92 -38.25 -11.74
C ARG A 145 11.83 -39.80 -11.73
N VAL A 146 10.61 -40.30 -11.80
CA VAL A 146 10.38 -41.78 -11.84
C VAL A 146 11.07 -42.42 -13.05
N ASN A 147 10.94 -41.82 -14.23
CA ASN A 147 11.62 -42.27 -15.44
C ASN A 147 13.14 -42.19 -15.34
N SER A 148 13.66 -41.37 -14.44
CA SER A 148 15.09 -41.25 -14.16
C SER A 148 15.56 -42.09 -12.95
N GLY A 149 14.69 -42.94 -12.38
CA GLY A 149 15.00 -43.82 -11.26
C GLY A 149 15.01 -43.10 -9.88
N LEU A 150 14.40 -41.95 -9.77
CA LEU A 150 14.27 -41.21 -8.53
C LEU A 150 12.87 -41.35 -7.92
N SER A 151 12.77 -41.17 -6.61
CA SER A 151 11.47 -41.10 -5.93
C SER A 151 10.68 -39.85 -6.33
N GLU A 152 9.35 -39.99 -6.32
CA GLU A 152 8.46 -38.84 -6.47
C GLU A 152 8.66 -37.80 -5.36
N LEU A 153 8.43 -36.55 -5.71
CA LEU A 153 8.30 -35.47 -4.75
C LEU A 153 6.90 -35.43 -4.16
N THR A 154 6.77 -35.00 -2.92
CA THR A 154 5.48 -34.69 -2.32
C THR A 154 5.11 -33.24 -2.63
N TYR A 155 3.86 -33.01 -3.03
CA TYR A 155 3.37 -31.63 -3.17
C TYR A 155 3.26 -30.96 -1.79
N ARG A 156 3.91 -29.81 -1.63
CA ARG A 156 4.03 -29.10 -0.36
C ARG A 156 3.05 -27.91 -0.33
N SER A 157 1.77 -28.21 -0.10
CA SER A 157 0.74 -27.18 0.06
C SER A 157 1.01 -26.21 1.22
N ASP A 158 1.71 -26.68 2.26
CA ASP A 158 2.16 -25.88 3.39
C ASP A 158 3.29 -24.89 3.04
N LEU A 159 3.87 -25.00 1.85
CA LEU A 159 4.91 -24.11 1.31
C LEU A 159 4.43 -23.34 0.07
N GLN A 160 3.14 -23.48 -0.31
CA GLN A 160 2.57 -22.79 -1.48
C GLN A 160 2.76 -21.28 -1.40
N PHE A 161 2.61 -20.69 -0.20
CA PHE A 161 2.82 -19.26 0.02
C PHE A 161 4.19 -18.77 -0.47
N ALA A 162 5.24 -19.59 -0.33
CA ALA A 162 6.58 -19.20 -0.76
C ALA A 162 6.69 -19.19 -2.29
N ALA A 163 6.09 -20.17 -2.98
CA ALA A 163 6.03 -20.18 -4.44
C ALA A 163 5.19 -18.99 -4.97
N ASP A 164 4.06 -18.67 -4.31
CA ASP A 164 3.23 -17.53 -4.66
C ASP A 164 3.98 -16.19 -4.49
N ILE A 165 4.74 -16.02 -3.41
CA ILE A 165 5.61 -14.84 -3.22
C ILE A 165 6.64 -14.77 -4.34
N ARG A 166 7.31 -15.86 -4.64
CA ARG A 166 8.39 -15.88 -5.64
C ARG A 166 7.91 -15.61 -7.06
N VAL A 167 6.77 -16.17 -7.46
CA VAL A 167 6.22 -15.91 -8.79
C VAL A 167 5.81 -14.44 -8.94
N GLU A 168 5.31 -13.84 -7.87
CA GLU A 168 4.98 -12.41 -7.86
C GLU A 168 6.24 -11.54 -7.93
N GLU A 169 7.31 -11.90 -7.22
CA GLU A 169 8.59 -11.17 -7.26
C GLU A 169 9.22 -11.17 -8.67
N ILE A 170 9.23 -12.30 -9.38
CA ILE A 170 9.74 -12.35 -10.77
C ILE A 170 8.81 -11.63 -11.76
N LEU A 171 7.51 -11.63 -11.53
CA LEU A 171 6.56 -10.82 -12.30
C LEU A 171 6.82 -9.32 -12.09
N GLN A 172 7.03 -8.86 -10.86
CA GLN A 172 7.36 -7.47 -10.57
C GLN A 172 8.71 -7.07 -11.19
N ASN A 173 9.71 -7.96 -11.17
CA ASN A 173 10.96 -7.74 -11.90
C ASN A 173 10.71 -7.50 -13.39
N TYR A 174 9.86 -8.31 -14.00
CA TYR A 174 9.51 -8.14 -15.42
C TYR A 174 8.78 -6.81 -15.68
N ILE A 175 7.82 -6.43 -14.84
CA ILE A 175 7.07 -5.18 -14.99
C ILE A 175 8.01 -3.96 -14.89
N ILE A 176 8.97 -3.99 -13.97
CA ILE A 176 9.87 -2.85 -13.71
C ILE A 176 11.05 -2.81 -14.69
N TYR A 177 11.64 -3.98 -15.01
CA TYR A 177 12.92 -4.06 -15.72
C TYR A 177 12.83 -4.74 -17.10
N GLY A 178 11.67 -5.30 -17.46
CA GLY A 178 11.47 -6.04 -18.72
C GLY A 178 12.09 -7.45 -18.74
N SER A 179 12.54 -7.96 -17.58
CA SER A 179 13.14 -9.30 -17.42
C SER A 179 12.84 -9.87 -16.05
N ILE A 180 12.63 -11.19 -15.96
CA ILE A 180 12.49 -11.89 -14.67
C ILE A 180 13.74 -11.80 -13.81
N ASP A 181 14.92 -11.61 -14.42
CA ASP A 181 16.18 -11.42 -13.71
C ASP A 181 16.21 -10.11 -12.92
N GLY A 182 15.39 -9.12 -13.33
CA GLY A 182 15.40 -7.81 -12.71
C GLY A 182 16.81 -7.22 -12.63
N LYS A 183 17.13 -6.63 -11.49
CA LYS A 183 18.45 -6.04 -11.23
C LYS A 183 19.45 -7.05 -10.65
N TRP A 184 18.98 -8.13 -10.04
CA TRP A 184 19.81 -8.98 -9.18
C TRP A 184 19.82 -10.47 -9.56
N GLY A 185 19.11 -10.84 -10.63
CA GLY A 185 18.90 -12.21 -11.06
C GLY A 185 17.60 -12.83 -10.53
N ALA A 186 17.01 -13.74 -11.31
CA ALA A 186 15.70 -14.35 -11.03
C ALA A 186 15.66 -15.08 -9.67
N HIS A 187 16.79 -15.56 -9.18
CA HIS A 187 16.92 -16.28 -7.91
C HIS A 187 17.28 -15.40 -6.72
N THR A 188 17.23 -14.08 -6.88
CA THR A 188 17.49 -13.10 -5.84
C THR A 188 16.20 -12.31 -5.56
N ARG A 189 15.84 -12.20 -4.30
CA ARG A 189 14.65 -11.47 -3.84
C ARG A 189 14.90 -9.96 -3.84
N PRO A 190 13.85 -9.11 -3.79
CA PRO A 190 13.98 -7.65 -3.77
C PRO A 190 14.83 -7.11 -2.61
N ASP A 191 14.89 -7.81 -1.49
CA ASP A 191 15.72 -7.48 -0.31
C ASP A 191 17.17 -7.99 -0.42
N HIS A 192 17.56 -8.49 -1.60
CA HIS A 192 18.86 -9.07 -1.91
C HIS A 192 19.17 -10.42 -1.22
N SER A 193 18.20 -11.03 -0.59
CA SER A 193 18.33 -12.38 -0.05
C SER A 193 18.17 -13.44 -1.16
N SER A 194 18.54 -14.69 -0.85
CA SER A 194 18.33 -15.79 -1.80
C SER A 194 16.85 -16.18 -1.89
N ALA A 195 16.45 -16.77 -3.01
CA ALA A 195 15.08 -17.23 -3.25
C ALA A 195 14.55 -18.14 -2.11
N GLY A 196 15.39 -19.01 -1.55
CA GLY A 196 15.01 -19.91 -0.47
C GLY A 196 14.50 -19.22 0.80
N THR A 197 14.85 -17.93 1.03
CA THR A 197 14.34 -17.17 2.18
C THR A 197 12.84 -16.88 2.10
N ALA A 198 12.20 -17.06 0.94
CA ALA A 198 10.75 -17.00 0.81
C ALA A 198 10.03 -18.06 1.67
N LEU A 199 10.71 -19.15 2.00
CA LEU A 199 10.21 -20.19 2.92
C LEU A 199 10.14 -19.75 4.40
N GLY A 200 10.63 -18.54 4.74
CA GLY A 200 10.66 -18.04 6.11
C GLY A 200 11.50 -18.93 7.03
N ASP A 201 10.92 -19.38 8.14
CA ASP A 201 11.60 -20.24 9.12
C ASP A 201 12.02 -21.62 8.56
N LYS A 202 11.52 -21.98 7.38
CA LYS A 202 11.85 -23.22 6.67
C LYS A 202 12.91 -23.04 5.57
N SER A 203 13.58 -21.88 5.53
CA SER A 203 14.57 -21.56 4.49
C SER A 203 15.70 -22.60 4.35
N ASP A 204 16.07 -23.25 5.45
CA ASP A 204 17.10 -24.30 5.49
C ASP A 204 16.70 -25.58 4.71
N LEU A 205 15.40 -25.74 4.43
CA LEU A 205 14.91 -26.88 3.65
C LEU A 205 15.10 -26.66 2.15
N ALA A 206 15.30 -25.44 1.68
CA ALA A 206 15.43 -25.11 0.27
C ALA A 206 16.65 -25.84 -0.35
N CYS A 207 16.42 -26.59 -1.42
CA CYS A 207 17.49 -27.30 -2.13
C CYS A 207 17.49 -27.05 -3.65
N GLY A 208 16.64 -26.19 -4.14
CA GLY A 208 16.59 -25.74 -5.54
C GLY A 208 15.40 -24.85 -5.84
N GLU A 209 15.53 -24.04 -6.87
CA GLU A 209 14.44 -23.26 -7.45
C GLU A 209 14.58 -23.24 -8.97
N ASN A 210 13.48 -23.36 -9.67
CA ASN A 210 13.35 -23.05 -11.08
C ASN A 210 12.46 -21.83 -11.24
N ALA A 211 12.89 -20.88 -12.06
CA ALA A 211 12.14 -19.68 -12.44
C ALA A 211 12.14 -19.55 -13.96
N ALA A 212 11.00 -19.26 -14.55
CA ALA A 212 10.90 -19.02 -15.99
C ALA A 212 9.73 -18.11 -16.32
N MET A 213 9.80 -17.55 -17.52
CA MET A 213 8.72 -16.81 -18.17
C MET A 213 8.63 -17.28 -19.62
N GLU A 214 7.42 -17.47 -20.12
CA GLU A 214 7.14 -17.86 -21.49
C GLU A 214 5.95 -17.10 -22.05
N SER A 215 5.87 -16.96 -23.36
CA SER A 215 4.65 -16.48 -24.01
C SER A 215 3.56 -17.55 -23.94
N CYS A 216 2.42 -17.19 -23.39
CA CYS A 216 1.26 -18.06 -23.12
C CYS A 216 0.59 -18.63 -24.39
N ILE A 217 1.30 -18.67 -25.50
CA ILE A 217 0.64 -18.64 -26.80
C ILE A 217 -0.18 -19.88 -27.09
N PHE A 218 -0.06 -21.01 -26.47
CA PHE A 218 -0.91 -22.16 -26.92
C PHE A 218 -0.82 -23.49 -26.15
N ASP A 219 0.00 -23.60 -25.07
CA ASP A 219 0.19 -24.94 -24.49
C ASP A 219 0.52 -24.85 -22.99
N GLU A 220 -0.27 -25.54 -22.16
CA GLU A 220 -0.06 -25.68 -20.71
C GLU A 220 1.29 -26.33 -20.38
N GLU A 221 1.98 -26.89 -21.40
CA GLU A 221 3.22 -27.63 -21.25
C GLU A 221 4.49 -26.76 -21.31
N HIS A 222 4.40 -25.50 -21.79
CA HIS A 222 5.57 -24.73 -22.18
C HIS A 222 6.56 -24.45 -21.04
N LEU A 223 6.13 -24.02 -19.87
CA LEU A 223 7.04 -23.77 -18.73
C LEU A 223 7.80 -25.03 -18.32
N TYR A 224 7.10 -26.18 -18.26
CA TYR A 224 7.76 -27.43 -17.95
C TYR A 224 8.84 -27.79 -18.99
N TYR A 225 8.56 -27.62 -20.29
CA TYR A 225 9.56 -27.91 -21.33
C TYR A 225 10.72 -26.91 -21.35
N LEU A 226 10.54 -25.66 -20.99
CA LEU A 226 11.63 -24.71 -20.78
C LEU A 226 12.60 -25.25 -19.72
N TRP A 227 12.06 -25.67 -18.58
CA TRP A 227 12.88 -26.25 -17.52
C TRP A 227 13.48 -27.60 -17.91
N TYR A 228 12.71 -28.45 -18.56
CA TYR A 228 13.19 -29.77 -19.03
C TYR A 228 14.36 -29.65 -20.02
N ASN A 229 14.30 -28.69 -20.94
CA ASN A 229 15.33 -28.49 -21.96
C ASN A 229 16.56 -27.74 -21.45
N SER A 230 16.45 -27.03 -20.35
CA SER A 230 17.57 -26.37 -19.70
C SER A 230 18.28 -27.33 -18.73
N LYS A 231 19.59 -27.52 -18.93
CA LYS A 231 20.36 -28.45 -18.07
C LYS A 231 20.27 -28.05 -16.58
N GLY A 232 20.43 -26.77 -16.25
CA GLY A 232 20.39 -26.29 -14.86
C GLY A 232 19.03 -26.53 -14.20
N HIS A 233 17.96 -26.17 -14.88
CA HIS A 233 16.60 -26.38 -14.38
C HIS A 233 16.25 -27.87 -14.28
N ARG A 234 16.65 -28.67 -15.27
CA ARG A 234 16.44 -30.12 -15.24
C ARG A 234 17.21 -30.77 -14.09
N ASP A 235 18.44 -30.36 -13.84
CA ASP A 235 19.24 -30.83 -12.70
C ASP A 235 18.55 -30.53 -11.35
N ALA A 236 17.88 -29.38 -11.23
CA ALA A 236 17.08 -29.05 -10.03
C ALA A 236 15.87 -29.98 -9.88
N MET A 237 15.13 -30.25 -10.97
CA MET A 237 14.02 -31.22 -10.96
C MET A 237 14.49 -32.65 -10.59
N LEU A 238 15.69 -33.04 -11.02
CA LEU A 238 16.31 -34.32 -10.77
C LEU A 238 17.22 -34.35 -9.53
N ASN A 239 17.17 -33.32 -8.68
CA ASN A 239 17.95 -33.32 -7.43
C ASN A 239 17.55 -34.55 -6.56
N PRO A 240 18.47 -35.50 -6.30
CA PRO A 240 18.14 -36.71 -5.55
C PRO A 240 17.85 -36.42 -4.06
N ASN A 241 18.28 -35.25 -3.56
CA ASN A 241 18.03 -34.85 -2.17
C ASN A 241 16.66 -34.20 -1.99
N ALA A 242 16.01 -33.77 -3.06
CA ALA A 242 14.67 -33.20 -2.96
C ALA A 242 13.63 -34.27 -2.66
N ASN A 243 12.75 -34.01 -1.69
CA ASN A 243 11.61 -34.88 -1.35
C ASN A 243 10.26 -34.16 -1.37
N GLY A 244 10.27 -32.84 -1.59
CA GLY A 244 9.06 -32.03 -1.72
C GLY A 244 9.20 -30.89 -2.71
N MET A 245 8.06 -30.44 -3.25
CA MET A 245 7.98 -29.33 -4.18
C MET A 245 6.71 -28.50 -3.94
N ALA A 246 6.84 -27.19 -4.02
CA ALA A 246 5.75 -26.26 -4.25
C ALA A 246 5.97 -25.57 -5.60
N CYS A 247 4.87 -25.23 -6.28
CA CYS A 247 4.96 -24.55 -7.56
C CYS A 247 3.85 -23.51 -7.68
N ALA A 248 4.15 -22.41 -8.34
CA ALA A 248 3.19 -21.34 -8.61
C ALA A 248 3.36 -20.83 -10.03
N VAL A 249 2.26 -20.46 -10.65
CA VAL A 249 2.23 -19.79 -11.94
C VAL A 249 1.39 -18.51 -11.88
N ARG A 250 1.72 -17.53 -12.72
CA ARG A 250 0.92 -16.31 -12.92
C ARG A 250 0.88 -15.97 -14.38
N GLU A 251 -0.29 -15.55 -14.85
CA GLU A 251 -0.43 -14.97 -16.18
C GLU A 251 -0.46 -13.44 -16.08
N TYR A 252 0.26 -12.80 -16.99
CA TYR A 252 0.25 -11.34 -17.11
C TYR A 252 0.50 -10.94 -18.57
N ASN A 253 -0.44 -10.22 -19.18
CA ASN A 253 -0.34 -9.71 -20.56
C ASN A 253 0.03 -10.76 -21.62
N GLY A 254 -0.52 -11.96 -21.51
CA GLY A 254 -0.23 -13.07 -22.45
C GLY A 254 1.11 -13.77 -22.22
N LEU A 255 1.75 -13.51 -21.08
CA LEU A 255 2.94 -14.21 -20.60
C LEU A 255 2.57 -15.06 -19.39
N VAL A 256 3.21 -16.21 -19.24
CA VAL A 256 3.13 -17.05 -18.05
C VAL A 256 4.46 -17.02 -17.31
N PHE A 257 4.40 -16.74 -16.04
CA PHE A 257 5.54 -16.74 -15.10
C PHE A 257 5.39 -18.00 -14.23
N GLY A 258 6.48 -18.69 -13.99
CA GLY A 258 6.43 -19.91 -13.18
C GLY A 258 7.62 -20.05 -12.25
N ILE A 259 7.33 -20.62 -11.09
CA ILE A 259 8.30 -20.97 -10.04
C ILE A 259 8.08 -22.43 -9.63
N GLN A 260 9.18 -23.17 -9.47
CA GLN A 260 9.23 -24.41 -8.70
C GLN A 260 10.20 -24.21 -7.54
N ILE A 261 9.80 -24.50 -6.31
CA ILE A 261 10.66 -24.55 -5.14
C ILE A 261 10.81 -26.01 -4.71
N PHE A 262 12.05 -26.49 -4.66
CA PHE A 262 12.38 -27.83 -4.21
C PHE A 262 12.91 -27.78 -2.78
N VAL A 263 12.45 -28.73 -1.95
CA VAL A 263 12.85 -28.84 -0.55
C VAL A 263 13.33 -30.24 -0.20
N ASN A 264 14.24 -30.29 0.78
CA ASN A 264 14.64 -31.52 1.46
C ASN A 264 14.18 -31.41 2.91
N ASP A 265 13.07 -32.05 3.24
CA ASP A 265 12.51 -32.07 4.58
C ASP A 265 12.38 -33.50 5.07
N PRO A 266 13.39 -34.03 5.74
CA PRO A 266 13.39 -35.43 6.19
C PRO A 266 12.35 -35.72 7.27
N ASN A 267 11.76 -34.68 7.87
CA ASN A 267 10.76 -34.84 8.92
C ASN A 267 9.32 -34.70 8.39
N TYR A 268 9.16 -34.37 7.12
CA TYR A 268 7.82 -34.24 6.53
C TYR A 268 7.22 -35.61 6.26
N THR A 269 6.15 -35.91 6.96
CA THR A 269 5.26 -37.04 6.64
C THR A 269 4.01 -36.45 6.04
N ALA A 270 3.70 -36.82 4.80
CA ALA A 270 2.43 -36.47 4.17
C ALA A 270 1.30 -37.05 5.03
N SER A 271 0.73 -36.26 5.95
CA SER A 271 -0.57 -36.60 6.50
C SER A 271 -1.54 -36.55 5.34
N THR A 272 -2.36 -37.58 5.18
CA THR A 272 -3.46 -37.63 4.21
C THR A 272 -4.39 -36.43 4.48
N GLN A 273 -4.08 -35.28 3.91
CA GLN A 273 -4.99 -34.17 3.85
C GLN A 273 -6.01 -34.46 2.76
N SER A 274 -7.17 -34.94 3.20
CA SER A 274 -8.43 -34.79 2.48
C SER A 274 -8.51 -33.37 1.92
N ALA A 275 -8.86 -33.25 0.64
CA ALA A 275 -9.06 -31.99 -0.05
C ALA A 275 -9.99 -31.07 0.77
N ALA A 276 -9.42 -30.20 1.57
CA ALA A 276 -10.12 -29.10 2.21
C ALA A 276 -10.27 -28.02 1.13
N SER A 277 -11.52 -27.69 0.84
CA SER A 277 -11.90 -26.58 -0.01
C SER A 277 -11.27 -25.29 0.52
N ASP A 278 -10.22 -24.83 -0.18
CA ASP A 278 -9.52 -23.60 0.17
C ASP A 278 -10.32 -22.39 -0.32
N THR A 279 -10.93 -21.67 0.62
CA THR A 279 -11.43 -20.32 0.41
C THR A 279 -10.35 -19.34 0.88
N SER A 280 -9.21 -19.32 0.18
CA SER A 280 -8.22 -18.29 0.38
C SER A 280 -8.65 -17.02 -0.35
N THR A 281 -9.05 -16.01 0.42
CA THR A 281 -9.13 -14.63 -0.04
C THR A 281 -7.75 -14.18 -0.53
N PRO A 282 -7.67 -13.42 -1.65
CA PRO A 282 -6.39 -12.89 -2.11
C PRO A 282 -5.75 -12.03 -1.02
N VAL A 283 -4.51 -12.33 -0.68
CA VAL A 283 -3.70 -11.46 0.18
C VAL A 283 -3.39 -10.20 -0.61
N GLU A 284 -3.97 -9.09 -0.18
CA GLU A 284 -3.67 -7.77 -0.71
C GLU A 284 -2.25 -7.39 -0.29
N ILE A 285 -1.27 -7.61 -1.17
CA ILE A 285 0.10 -7.18 -0.93
C ILE A 285 0.16 -5.68 -1.23
N ALA A 286 0.32 -4.88 -0.18
CA ALA A 286 0.52 -3.44 -0.30
C ALA A 286 1.73 -3.16 -1.21
N ALA A 287 1.50 -2.38 -2.27
CA ALA A 287 2.55 -1.94 -3.16
C ALA A 287 3.61 -1.17 -2.36
N VAL A 288 4.81 -1.72 -2.26
CA VAL A 288 5.97 -1.01 -1.71
C VAL A 288 6.39 0.02 -2.76
N VAL A 289 5.99 1.26 -2.54
CA VAL A 289 6.49 2.40 -3.32
C VAL A 289 7.93 2.64 -2.89
N VAL A 290 8.87 2.18 -3.69
CA VAL A 290 10.29 2.57 -3.56
C VAL A 290 10.39 4.01 -4.05
N ALA A 291 10.54 4.96 -3.12
CA ALA A 291 10.84 6.34 -3.46
C ALA A 291 12.27 6.41 -4.04
N ASP A 292 12.35 6.62 -5.34
CA ASP A 292 13.63 6.86 -6.03
C ASP A 292 14.09 8.28 -5.67
N SER A 293 15.15 8.38 -4.85
CA SER A 293 15.82 9.65 -4.56
C SER A 293 16.70 10.01 -5.75
N ALA A 294 16.14 10.74 -6.71
CA ALA A 294 16.90 11.34 -7.77
C ALA A 294 17.85 12.40 -7.20
N THR A 295 19.11 12.08 -7.07
CA THR A 295 20.20 13.06 -6.90
C THR A 295 20.41 13.79 -8.22
N THR A 296 19.99 15.04 -8.27
CA THR A 296 20.36 15.98 -9.34
C THR A 296 21.84 16.33 -9.21
N GLU A 297 22.68 15.73 -10.05
CA GLU A 297 23.99 16.28 -10.33
C GLU A 297 23.85 17.47 -11.29
N THR A 298 24.11 18.66 -10.77
CA THR A 298 24.34 19.87 -11.58
C THR A 298 25.72 19.78 -12.20
N ALA A 299 25.79 19.54 -13.50
CA ALA A 299 27.00 19.75 -14.26
C ALA A 299 27.19 21.25 -14.49
N ALA A 300 28.27 21.82 -13.93
CA ALA A 300 28.83 23.09 -14.31
C ALA A 300 29.78 22.86 -15.49
N ASN A 301 29.48 23.46 -16.64
CA ASN A 301 30.28 24.24 -17.59
C ASN A 301 29.55 24.36 -18.93
#